data_b4ebf0651fd1809a5e3b538094a9f53d
#
_entry.id   b4ebf0651fd1809a5e3b538094a9f53d
#
_cell.length_a   1.000
_cell.length_b   1.000
_cell.length_c   1.000
_cell.angle_alpha   90.00
_cell.angle_beta   90.00
_cell.angle_gamma   90.00
#
_symmetry.space_group_name_H-M   'P 1'
#
loop_
_entity.id
_entity.type
_entity.pdbx_description
1 polymer ?
#
loop_
_entity_poly.entity_id
_entity_poly.type
_entity_poly.pdbx_seq_one_letter_code
_entity_poly.pdbx_strand_id
1 'polypeptide(L)'
;MNQAAQMIMAGDADIVVAGGMENMSMAPYAIPQGRYGYRMGNATMVDTMIKDALWDAFNDYHMIKTADNICEEWGLTREELDEFALKSQLKAEEAQKNGAFKAEIVPVEVKKKKETIIFDTDEGPRHGSTIEGLAKLRAINPGGFVTAGNASGINDGAAAIVVMSEEKAKELGVKPMATFVAGALAGVRPEVMGIGPVASTKKVMAKTGMKIEDFDIIEANEAFAAQSVAVGKELGIDVDKQLNPNGGAIAPVSY
;
A
#
# COMPACT_ATOMS: atom_id res chain seq x y z
N MET A 1 -2.97 9.37 11.48
CA MET A 1 -2.07 9.19 12.64
C MET A 1 -1.27 10.46 12.96
N ASN A 2 -0.43 11.02 12.07
CA ASN A 2 0.37 12.24 12.35
C ASN A 2 -0.46 13.40 12.90
N GLN A 3 -1.59 13.73 12.28
CA GLN A 3 -2.48 14.81 12.75
C GLN A 3 -3.08 14.51 14.13
N ALA A 4 -3.48 13.26 14.38
CA ALA A 4 -3.99 12.84 15.69
C ALA A 4 -2.95 13.06 16.79
N ALA A 5 -1.71 12.64 16.56
CA ALA A 5 -0.61 12.88 17.49
C ALA A 5 -0.35 14.39 17.70
N GLN A 6 -0.39 15.19 16.64
CA GLN A 6 -0.22 16.64 16.72
C GLN A 6 -1.33 17.31 17.53
N MET A 7 -2.60 16.91 17.37
CA MET A 7 -3.73 17.43 18.16
C MET A 7 -3.55 17.14 19.66
N ILE A 8 -3.10 15.93 19.99
CA ILE A 8 -2.82 15.55 21.39
C ILE A 8 -1.63 16.36 21.96
N MET A 9 -0.54 16.47 21.20
CA MET A 9 0.63 17.24 21.61
C MET A 9 0.33 18.75 21.77
N ALA A 10 -0.61 19.27 20.98
CA ALA A 10 -1.06 20.66 21.07
C ALA A 10 -2.03 20.91 22.24
N GLY A 11 -2.56 19.85 22.86
CA GLY A 11 -3.57 19.95 23.91
C GLY A 11 -5.00 20.17 23.41
N ASP A 12 -5.23 20.00 22.10
CA ASP A 12 -6.56 20.17 21.50
C ASP A 12 -7.47 18.95 21.74
N ALA A 13 -6.89 17.80 22.04
CA ALA A 13 -7.63 16.56 22.35
C ALA A 13 -6.79 15.62 23.21
N ASP A 14 -7.47 14.84 24.06
CA ASP A 14 -6.84 13.79 24.87
C ASP A 14 -6.81 12.43 24.16
N ILE A 15 -7.86 12.17 23.37
CA ILE A 15 -8.04 10.93 22.63
C ILE A 15 -8.55 11.25 21.24
N VAL A 16 -7.96 10.63 20.22
CA VAL A 16 -8.35 10.80 18.82
C VAL A 16 -8.48 9.43 18.15
N VAL A 17 -9.58 9.19 17.46
CA VAL A 17 -9.71 8.05 16.54
C VAL A 17 -9.24 8.51 15.16
N ALA A 18 -8.23 7.85 14.63
CA ALA A 18 -7.69 8.12 13.31
C ALA A 18 -7.87 6.90 12.41
N GLY A 19 -8.43 7.09 11.22
CA GLY A 19 -8.68 5.99 10.32
C GLY A 19 -8.95 6.44 8.90
N GLY A 20 -9.18 5.47 8.04
CA GLY A 20 -9.60 5.65 6.66
C GLY A 20 -10.18 4.36 6.10
N MET A 21 -10.91 4.49 5.01
CA MET A 21 -11.47 3.36 4.27
C MET A 21 -11.46 3.65 2.78
N GLU A 22 -11.37 2.60 2.00
CA GLU A 22 -11.57 2.65 0.55
C GLU A 22 -12.31 1.40 0.10
N ASN A 23 -13.19 1.56 -0.87
CA ASN A 23 -13.90 0.46 -1.52
C ASN A 23 -13.72 0.60 -3.03
N MET A 24 -12.61 0.09 -3.54
CA MET A 24 -12.28 0.14 -4.97
C MET A 24 -13.24 -0.70 -5.80
N SER A 25 -13.73 -1.82 -5.25
CA SER A 25 -14.68 -2.71 -5.94
C SER A 25 -16.01 -2.05 -6.26
N MET A 26 -16.41 -1.03 -5.49
CA MET A 26 -17.67 -0.32 -5.66
C MET A 26 -17.49 1.11 -6.16
N ALA A 27 -16.30 1.48 -6.63
CA ALA A 27 -16.06 2.80 -7.21
C ALA A 27 -17.02 3.04 -8.40
N PRO A 28 -17.79 4.13 -8.40
CA PRO A 28 -18.80 4.36 -9.43
C PRO A 28 -18.17 4.83 -10.75
N TYR A 29 -18.94 4.68 -11.83
CA TYR A 29 -18.65 5.37 -13.08
C TYR A 29 -19.37 6.72 -13.11
N ALA A 30 -18.66 7.78 -13.49
CA ALA A 30 -19.22 9.11 -13.66
C ALA A 30 -19.51 9.42 -15.13
N ILE A 31 -20.59 10.17 -15.36
CA ILE A 31 -20.91 10.73 -16.67
C ILE A 31 -20.71 12.25 -16.56
N PRO A 32 -19.58 12.81 -17.04
CA PRO A 32 -19.16 14.19 -16.73
C PRO A 32 -20.20 15.27 -17.06
N GLN A 33 -20.92 15.13 -18.17
CA GLN A 33 -21.96 16.08 -18.60
C GLN A 33 -23.38 15.62 -18.29
N GLY A 34 -23.54 14.54 -17.54
CA GLY A 34 -24.86 13.94 -17.26
C GLY A 34 -25.87 14.93 -16.67
N ARG A 35 -25.42 15.86 -15.81
CA ARG A 35 -26.28 16.88 -15.18
C ARG A 35 -26.93 17.84 -16.18
N TYR A 36 -26.22 18.17 -17.25
CA TYR A 36 -26.68 19.10 -18.27
C TYR A 36 -27.23 18.39 -19.53
N GLY A 37 -27.09 17.08 -19.59
CA GLY A 37 -27.55 16.21 -20.68
C GLY A 37 -26.60 16.20 -21.89
N TYR A 38 -26.81 15.19 -22.73
CA TYR A 38 -26.14 15.03 -24.03
C TYR A 38 -27.16 15.27 -25.14
N ARG A 39 -26.90 16.23 -26.01
CA ARG A 39 -27.83 16.57 -27.08
C ARG A 39 -27.78 15.59 -28.26
N MET A 40 -26.56 15.26 -28.70
CA MET A 40 -26.31 14.38 -29.85
C MET A 40 -24.88 13.86 -29.83
N GLY A 41 -24.66 12.62 -30.24
CA GLY A 41 -23.35 11.95 -30.26
C GLY A 41 -23.12 11.04 -29.06
N ASN A 42 -21.94 10.47 -28.99
CA ASN A 42 -21.56 9.51 -27.94
C ASN A 42 -21.28 10.22 -26.63
N ALA A 43 -21.52 9.50 -25.51
CA ALA A 43 -21.12 9.90 -24.15
C ALA A 43 -19.99 9.01 -23.68
N THR A 44 -19.10 9.57 -22.83
CA THR A 44 -18.05 8.82 -22.14
C THR A 44 -18.46 8.56 -20.70
N MET A 45 -18.32 7.33 -20.25
CA MET A 45 -18.34 6.97 -18.83
C MET A 45 -16.91 6.93 -18.33
N VAL A 46 -16.67 7.57 -17.20
CA VAL A 46 -15.35 7.68 -16.57
C VAL A 46 -15.31 6.78 -15.35
N ASP A 47 -14.38 5.84 -15.30
CA ASP A 47 -14.09 5.05 -14.10
C ASP A 47 -13.44 5.95 -13.05
N THR A 48 -14.15 6.20 -11.95
CA THR A 48 -13.66 7.09 -10.88
C THR A 48 -12.53 6.48 -10.09
N MET A 49 -12.43 5.16 -9.99
CA MET A 49 -11.28 4.48 -9.38
C MET A 49 -9.98 4.86 -10.10
N ILE A 50 -10.01 4.82 -11.44
CA ILE A 50 -8.85 5.22 -12.24
C ILE A 50 -8.66 6.73 -12.18
N LYS A 51 -9.69 7.51 -12.49
CA LYS A 51 -9.56 8.97 -12.68
C LYS A 51 -9.18 9.72 -11.42
N ASP A 52 -9.70 9.30 -10.26
CA ASP A 52 -9.52 10.02 -9.01
C ASP A 52 -8.35 9.45 -8.16
N ALA A 53 -8.01 8.15 -8.32
CA ALA A 53 -6.99 7.50 -7.51
C ALA A 53 -5.74 7.08 -8.30
N LEU A 54 -5.89 6.54 -9.52
CA LEU A 54 -4.81 5.89 -10.27
C LEU A 54 -4.32 6.71 -11.47
N TRP A 55 -4.67 7.99 -11.54
CA TRP A 55 -4.32 8.89 -12.63
C TRP A 55 -3.43 10.03 -12.16
N ASP A 56 -2.30 10.23 -12.79
CA ASP A 56 -1.47 11.42 -12.59
C ASP A 56 -2.11 12.60 -13.31
N ALA A 57 -2.71 13.50 -12.53
CA ALA A 57 -3.39 14.68 -13.05
C ALA A 57 -2.43 15.74 -13.62
N PHE A 58 -1.15 15.71 -13.28
CA PHE A 58 -0.14 16.65 -13.76
C PHE A 58 0.36 16.29 -15.15
N ASN A 59 0.57 15.00 -15.40
CA ASN A 59 1.15 14.48 -16.65
C ASN A 59 0.14 13.73 -17.52
N ASP A 60 -1.12 13.61 -17.04
CA ASP A 60 -2.24 13.00 -17.76
C ASP A 60 -2.00 11.56 -18.22
N TYR A 61 -1.51 10.71 -17.30
CA TYR A 61 -1.34 9.28 -17.51
C TYR A 61 -1.59 8.44 -16.26
N HIS A 62 -1.75 7.13 -16.44
CA HIS A 62 -1.96 6.18 -15.34
C HIS A 62 -0.73 6.04 -14.46
N MET A 63 -0.91 5.80 -13.13
CA MET A 63 0.18 5.59 -12.16
C MET A 63 1.18 4.48 -12.53
N ILE A 64 0.78 3.52 -13.37
CA ILE A 64 1.69 2.51 -13.95
C ILE A 64 2.86 3.18 -14.69
N LYS A 65 2.61 4.30 -15.40
CA LYS A 65 3.68 5.03 -16.09
C LYS A 65 4.67 5.66 -15.11
N THR A 66 4.22 6.10 -13.94
CA THR A 66 5.14 6.61 -12.90
C THR A 66 6.08 5.52 -12.40
N ALA A 67 5.61 4.27 -12.32
CA ALA A 67 6.45 3.12 -11.96
C ALA A 67 7.47 2.77 -13.07
N ASP A 68 7.05 2.80 -14.35
CA ASP A 68 7.97 2.64 -15.47
C ASP A 68 9.04 3.76 -15.49
N ASN A 69 8.65 5.02 -15.20
CA ASN A 69 9.60 6.14 -15.10
C ASN A 69 10.65 5.91 -14.00
N ILE A 70 10.25 5.33 -12.87
CA ILE A 70 11.18 4.95 -11.80
C ILE A 70 12.18 3.90 -12.32
N CYS A 71 11.71 2.90 -13.06
CA CYS A 71 12.61 1.92 -13.65
C CYS A 71 13.64 2.57 -14.59
N GLU A 72 13.18 3.47 -15.45
CA GLU A 72 14.04 4.20 -16.38
C GLU A 72 15.07 5.07 -15.64
N GLU A 73 14.66 5.83 -14.62
CA GLU A 73 15.52 6.79 -13.91
C GLU A 73 16.50 6.09 -12.94
N TRP A 74 16.08 4.98 -12.29
CA TRP A 74 16.93 4.21 -11.36
C TRP A 74 17.64 3.03 -12.01
N GLY A 75 17.48 2.83 -13.32
CA GLY A 75 18.11 1.73 -14.05
C GLY A 75 17.70 0.35 -13.57
N LEU A 76 16.42 0.19 -13.19
CA LEU A 76 15.90 -1.09 -12.71
C LEU A 76 15.55 -1.99 -13.88
N THR A 77 15.74 -3.29 -13.69
CA THR A 77 15.38 -4.28 -14.70
C THR A 77 14.05 -4.98 -14.35
N ARG A 78 13.43 -5.59 -15.35
CA ARG A 78 12.23 -6.39 -15.16
C ARG A 78 12.48 -7.56 -14.20
N GLU A 79 13.64 -8.16 -14.28
CA GLU A 79 14.06 -9.29 -13.45
C GLU A 79 14.12 -8.88 -11.98
N GLU A 80 14.71 -7.73 -11.66
CA GLU A 80 14.74 -7.21 -10.28
C GLU A 80 13.32 -7.00 -9.69
N LEU A 81 12.39 -6.53 -10.53
CA LEU A 81 11.01 -6.33 -10.11
C LEU A 81 10.30 -7.67 -9.86
N ASP A 82 10.48 -8.62 -10.73
CA ASP A 82 9.88 -9.95 -10.62
C ASP A 82 10.49 -10.73 -9.43
N GLU A 83 11.79 -10.60 -9.16
CA GLU A 83 12.44 -11.16 -7.97
C GLU A 83 11.87 -10.57 -6.68
N PHE A 84 11.68 -9.25 -6.62
CA PHE A 84 11.03 -8.59 -5.48
C PHE A 84 9.60 -9.10 -5.27
N ALA A 85 8.82 -9.16 -6.36
CA ALA A 85 7.45 -9.65 -6.32
C ALA A 85 7.36 -11.11 -5.86
N LEU A 86 8.26 -11.96 -6.34
CA LEU A 86 8.36 -13.35 -5.89
C LEU A 86 8.65 -13.44 -4.39
N LYS A 87 9.60 -12.64 -3.89
CA LYS A 87 9.90 -12.60 -2.44
C LYS A 87 8.69 -12.21 -1.61
N SER A 88 7.92 -11.21 -2.04
CA SER A 88 6.69 -10.81 -1.37
C SER A 88 5.68 -11.97 -1.31
N GLN A 89 5.45 -12.67 -2.44
CA GLN A 89 4.56 -13.84 -2.50
C GLN A 89 5.04 -14.98 -1.58
N LEU A 90 6.33 -15.29 -1.57
CA LEU A 90 6.89 -16.36 -0.73
C LEU A 90 6.81 -16.02 0.76
N LYS A 91 7.06 -14.77 1.14
CA LYS A 91 6.89 -14.30 2.52
C LYS A 91 5.44 -14.43 2.98
N ALA A 92 4.47 -14.02 2.15
CA ALA A 92 3.05 -14.13 2.46
C ALA A 92 2.58 -15.59 2.56
N GLU A 93 3.03 -16.45 1.65
CA GLU A 93 2.76 -17.89 1.70
C GLU A 93 3.29 -18.53 2.97
N GLU A 94 4.51 -18.20 3.38
CA GLU A 94 5.14 -18.70 4.60
C GLU A 94 4.40 -18.18 5.85
N ALA A 95 4.04 -16.89 5.88
CA ALA A 95 3.28 -16.28 6.98
C ALA A 95 1.90 -16.96 7.14
N GLN A 96 1.21 -17.27 6.04
CA GLN A 96 -0.05 -18.02 6.10
C GLN A 96 0.15 -19.45 6.62
N LYS A 97 1.16 -20.17 6.13
CA LYS A 97 1.47 -21.55 6.58
C LYS A 97 1.80 -21.60 8.07
N ASN A 98 2.55 -20.62 8.56
CA ASN A 98 2.94 -20.52 9.96
C ASN A 98 1.84 -19.95 10.85
N GLY A 99 0.73 -19.49 10.28
CA GLY A 99 -0.40 -18.91 11.02
C GLY A 99 -0.09 -17.55 11.63
N ALA A 100 0.82 -16.77 11.04
CA ALA A 100 1.21 -15.45 11.53
C ALA A 100 -0.01 -14.51 11.69
N PHE A 101 -0.96 -14.57 10.76
CA PHE A 101 -2.17 -13.74 10.76
C PHE A 101 -3.34 -14.32 11.55
N LYS A 102 -3.22 -15.54 12.08
CA LYS A 102 -4.35 -16.26 12.69
C LYS A 102 -4.98 -15.54 13.89
N ALA A 103 -4.19 -14.77 14.62
CA ALA A 103 -4.68 -13.99 15.76
C ALA A 103 -5.39 -12.69 15.34
N GLU A 104 -5.22 -12.25 14.10
CA GLU A 104 -5.72 -10.98 13.57
C GLU A 104 -6.95 -11.17 12.70
N ILE A 105 -7.06 -12.32 12.03
CA ILE A 105 -8.18 -12.64 11.14
C ILE A 105 -9.45 -12.87 11.96
N VAL A 106 -10.49 -12.11 11.64
CA VAL A 106 -11.84 -12.30 12.15
C VAL A 106 -12.66 -13.04 11.10
N PRO A 107 -13.09 -14.29 11.35
CA PRO A 107 -13.89 -15.04 10.38
C PRO A 107 -15.22 -14.36 10.08
N VAL A 108 -15.60 -14.29 8.80
CA VAL A 108 -16.85 -13.67 8.34
C VAL A 108 -17.74 -14.72 7.71
N GLU A 109 -19.00 -14.78 8.16
CA GLU A 109 -20.02 -15.63 7.54
C GLU A 109 -20.54 -14.97 6.25
N VAL A 110 -20.31 -15.63 5.12
CA VAL A 110 -20.81 -15.21 3.80
C VAL A 110 -21.93 -16.12 3.36
N LYS A 111 -23.14 -15.58 3.29
CA LYS A 111 -24.33 -16.32 2.80
C LYS A 111 -24.34 -16.39 1.28
N LYS A 112 -24.16 -17.57 0.73
CA LYS A 112 -24.43 -17.90 -0.67
C LYS A 112 -25.83 -18.51 -0.80
N LYS A 113 -26.39 -18.51 -2.00
CA LYS A 113 -27.81 -18.92 -2.26
C LYS A 113 -28.26 -20.20 -1.55
N LYS A 114 -27.38 -21.18 -1.34
CA LYS A 114 -27.70 -22.50 -0.76
C LYS A 114 -26.83 -22.88 0.43
N GLU A 115 -25.82 -22.09 0.77
CA GLU A 115 -24.86 -22.41 1.82
C GLU A 115 -24.34 -21.16 2.51
N THR A 116 -23.87 -21.30 3.73
CA THR A 116 -23.07 -20.28 4.41
C THR A 116 -21.65 -20.77 4.46
N ILE A 117 -20.72 -19.98 3.96
CA ILE A 117 -19.29 -20.26 4.05
C ILE A 117 -18.67 -19.35 5.10
N ILE A 118 -17.69 -19.86 5.82
CA ILE A 118 -16.84 -19.06 6.69
C ILE A 118 -15.65 -18.58 5.85
N PHE A 119 -15.52 -17.27 5.74
CA PHE A 119 -14.39 -16.62 5.09
C PHE A 119 -13.39 -16.20 6.16
N ASP A 120 -12.29 -16.93 6.28
CA ASP A 120 -11.28 -16.82 7.34
C ASP A 120 -9.85 -16.94 6.81
N THR A 121 -9.69 -16.91 5.50
CA THR A 121 -8.38 -17.06 4.85
C THR A 121 -8.23 -15.99 3.79
N ASP A 122 -7.10 -15.29 3.80
CA ASP A 122 -6.75 -14.33 2.77
C ASP A 122 -6.51 -15.05 1.44
N GLU A 123 -7.28 -14.71 0.41
CA GLU A 123 -7.25 -15.35 -0.90
C GLU A 123 -6.28 -14.69 -1.89
N GLY A 124 -5.67 -13.56 -1.48
CA GLY A 124 -4.77 -12.79 -2.34
C GLY A 124 -3.44 -13.46 -2.67
N PRO A 125 -2.73 -14.07 -1.70
CA PRO A 125 -1.44 -14.70 -1.94
C PRO A 125 -1.52 -15.84 -2.95
N ARG A 126 -0.64 -15.82 -3.94
CA ARG A 126 -0.57 -16.86 -4.99
C ARG A 126 0.47 -17.89 -4.63
N HIS A 127 0.03 -18.92 -3.92
CA HIS A 127 0.89 -20.02 -3.51
C HIS A 127 1.55 -20.72 -4.71
N GLY A 128 2.83 -21.08 -4.53
CA GLY A 128 3.60 -21.74 -5.57
C GLY A 128 4.04 -20.80 -6.70
N SER A 129 4.08 -19.50 -6.46
CA SER A 129 4.64 -18.52 -7.42
C SER A 129 6.09 -18.86 -7.75
N THR A 130 6.48 -18.69 -9.01
CA THR A 130 7.85 -18.92 -9.49
C THR A 130 8.32 -17.77 -10.36
N ILE A 131 9.64 -17.60 -10.48
CA ILE A 131 10.22 -16.55 -11.31
C ILE A 131 9.87 -16.76 -12.80
N GLU A 132 9.84 -18.01 -13.26
CA GLU A 132 9.47 -18.35 -14.63
C GLU A 132 7.99 -18.04 -14.92
N GLY A 133 7.13 -18.13 -13.90
CA GLY A 133 5.72 -17.73 -13.98
C GLY A 133 5.58 -16.22 -14.16
N LEU A 134 6.29 -15.45 -13.35
CA LEU A 134 6.30 -13.99 -13.41
C LEU A 134 6.90 -13.47 -14.72
N ALA A 135 8.01 -14.04 -15.17
CA ALA A 135 8.69 -13.66 -16.41
C ALA A 135 7.82 -13.80 -17.67
N LYS A 136 6.82 -14.71 -17.66
CA LYS A 136 5.86 -14.88 -18.77
C LYS A 136 4.80 -13.79 -18.86
N LEU A 137 4.63 -12.98 -17.81
CA LEU A 137 3.62 -11.94 -17.81
C LEU A 137 4.02 -10.80 -18.73
N ARG A 138 3.06 -10.29 -19.48
CA ARG A 138 3.29 -9.16 -20.40
C ARG A 138 3.31 -7.85 -19.61
N ALA A 139 4.20 -6.94 -20.01
CA ALA A 139 4.16 -5.58 -19.53
C ALA A 139 2.80 -4.92 -19.89
N ILE A 140 2.26 -4.14 -18.97
CA ILE A 140 0.98 -3.45 -19.15
C ILE A 140 1.14 -2.35 -20.19
N ASN A 141 2.20 -1.55 -20.08
CA ASN A 141 2.58 -0.57 -21.09
C ASN A 141 3.52 -1.21 -22.11
N PRO A 142 3.34 -0.98 -23.41
CA PRO A 142 4.29 -1.43 -24.42
C PRO A 142 5.72 -0.94 -24.13
N GLY A 143 6.68 -1.86 -24.00
CA GLY A 143 8.06 -1.55 -23.64
C GLY A 143 8.29 -1.15 -22.18
N GLY A 144 7.27 -1.24 -21.32
CA GLY A 144 7.39 -0.98 -19.89
C GLY A 144 7.87 -2.20 -19.09
N PHE A 145 7.95 -2.02 -17.78
CA PHE A 145 8.46 -2.99 -16.81
C PHE A 145 7.36 -3.59 -15.94
N VAL A 146 6.26 -2.83 -15.74
CA VAL A 146 5.17 -3.20 -14.82
C VAL A 146 4.28 -4.26 -15.44
N THR A 147 3.96 -5.29 -14.65
CA THR A 147 3.05 -6.38 -15.01
C THR A 147 2.02 -6.60 -13.91
N ALA A 148 1.02 -7.42 -14.18
CA ALA A 148 0.05 -7.85 -13.17
C ALA A 148 0.68 -8.69 -12.03
N GLY A 149 1.91 -9.14 -12.16
CA GLY A 149 2.61 -9.94 -11.14
C GLY A 149 3.56 -9.13 -10.27
N ASN A 150 3.89 -7.89 -10.64
CA ASN A 150 4.79 -7.01 -9.90
C ASN A 150 4.17 -5.66 -9.54
N ALA A 151 2.85 -5.64 -9.47
CA ALA A 151 2.01 -4.53 -9.03
C ALA A 151 0.96 -5.02 -8.01
N SER A 152 0.54 -4.14 -7.12
CA SER A 152 -0.57 -4.39 -6.18
C SER A 152 -1.88 -4.66 -6.92
N GLY A 153 -2.74 -5.47 -6.33
CA GLY A 153 -4.11 -5.67 -6.79
C GLY A 153 -5.04 -4.50 -6.45
N ILE A 154 -6.29 -4.63 -6.88
CA ILE A 154 -7.40 -3.79 -6.45
C ILE A 154 -7.91 -4.37 -5.14
N ASN A 155 -7.97 -3.56 -4.08
CA ASN A 155 -8.32 -4.02 -2.74
C ASN A 155 -9.35 -3.08 -2.10
N ASP A 156 -10.25 -3.67 -1.31
CA ASP A 156 -11.12 -2.96 -0.39
C ASP A 156 -10.49 -3.01 1.00
N GLY A 157 -10.59 -1.95 1.77
CA GLY A 157 -9.99 -1.93 3.10
C GLY A 157 -10.49 -0.80 3.98
N ALA A 158 -10.40 -1.02 5.28
CA ALA A 158 -10.65 0.00 6.29
C ALA A 158 -9.73 -0.24 7.49
N ALA A 159 -9.21 0.83 8.07
CA ALA A 159 -8.41 0.76 9.28
C ALA A 159 -8.75 1.92 10.21
N ALA A 160 -8.71 1.66 11.51
CA ALA A 160 -8.88 2.69 12.52
C ALA A 160 -7.98 2.39 13.72
N ILE A 161 -7.37 3.43 14.27
CA ILE A 161 -6.57 3.37 15.49
C ILE A 161 -7.03 4.41 16.50
N VAL A 162 -6.89 4.11 17.78
CA VAL A 162 -7.07 5.06 18.87
C VAL A 162 -5.71 5.58 19.29
N VAL A 163 -5.54 6.89 19.26
CA VAL A 163 -4.31 7.59 19.70
C VAL A 163 -4.65 8.41 20.94
N MET A 164 -3.84 8.32 21.97
CA MET A 164 -4.03 9.09 23.20
C MET A 164 -2.69 9.44 23.84
N SER A 165 -2.71 10.37 24.81
CA SER A 165 -1.51 10.65 25.61
C SER A 165 -1.18 9.49 26.55
N GLU A 166 0.07 9.39 26.99
CA GLU A 166 0.49 8.38 27.96
C GLU A 166 -0.26 8.53 29.31
N GLU A 167 -0.50 9.78 29.71
CA GLU A 167 -1.27 10.10 30.91
C GLU A 167 -2.69 9.55 30.82
N LYS A 168 -3.34 9.76 29.67
CA LYS A 168 -4.70 9.27 29.45
C LYS A 168 -4.77 7.74 29.39
N ALA A 169 -3.78 7.10 28.79
CA ALA A 169 -3.69 5.64 28.79
C ALA A 169 -3.57 5.07 30.22
N LYS A 170 -2.78 5.71 31.09
CA LYS A 170 -2.65 5.34 32.51
C LYS A 170 -3.94 5.58 33.29
N GLU A 171 -4.60 6.74 33.09
CA GLU A 171 -5.88 7.07 33.70
C GLU A 171 -6.96 6.02 33.39
N LEU A 172 -7.02 5.59 32.13
CA LEU A 172 -8.01 4.61 31.66
C LEU A 172 -7.60 3.14 31.92
N GLY A 173 -6.39 2.90 32.40
CA GLY A 173 -5.86 1.56 32.67
C GLY A 173 -5.68 0.72 31.39
N VAL A 174 -5.52 1.36 30.21
CA VAL A 174 -5.28 0.67 28.94
C VAL A 174 -3.79 0.49 28.67
N LYS A 175 -3.44 -0.68 28.15
CA LYS A 175 -2.06 -0.98 27.75
C LYS A 175 -1.85 -0.52 26.31
N PRO A 176 -0.92 0.42 26.04
CA PRO A 176 -0.58 0.80 24.67
C PRO A 176 0.00 -0.38 23.88
N MET A 177 -0.37 -0.49 22.61
CA MET A 177 0.22 -1.45 21.67
C MET A 177 1.58 -0.95 21.17
N ALA A 178 1.70 0.37 20.95
CA ALA A 178 2.92 1.03 20.49
C ALA A 178 2.96 2.49 20.94
N THR A 179 4.12 3.13 20.87
CA THR A 179 4.29 4.56 21.07
C THR A 179 4.62 5.23 19.74
N PHE A 180 3.85 6.28 19.40
CA PHE A 180 4.16 7.12 18.24
C PHE A 180 5.40 7.97 18.53
N VAL A 181 6.46 7.79 17.75
CA VAL A 181 7.73 8.54 17.91
C VAL A 181 7.73 9.78 17.04
N ALA A 182 7.57 9.63 15.74
CA ALA A 182 7.59 10.74 14.79
C ALA A 182 6.90 10.38 13.47
N GLY A 183 6.52 11.41 12.74
CA GLY A 183 6.05 11.30 11.37
C GLY A 183 6.49 12.50 10.54
N ALA A 184 6.56 12.32 9.22
CA ALA A 184 6.90 13.36 8.27
C ALA A 184 6.18 13.18 6.94
N LEU A 185 5.96 14.31 6.27
CA LEU A 185 5.47 14.39 4.89
C LEU A 185 6.54 15.04 4.02
N ALA A 186 6.64 14.61 2.78
CA ALA A 186 7.53 15.18 1.79
C ALA A 186 6.88 15.18 0.41
N GLY A 187 7.12 16.22 -0.38
CA GLY A 187 6.78 16.26 -1.79
C GLY A 187 7.95 15.76 -2.64
N VAL A 188 7.62 15.14 -3.76
CA VAL A 188 8.56 14.74 -4.81
C VAL A 188 7.96 15.10 -6.17
N ARG A 189 8.74 14.96 -7.24
CA ARG A 189 8.22 15.16 -8.61
C ARG A 189 7.08 14.18 -8.91
N PRO A 190 5.98 14.63 -9.54
CA PRO A 190 4.84 13.76 -9.86
C PRO A 190 5.24 12.54 -10.70
N GLU A 191 6.14 12.71 -11.67
CA GLU A 191 6.56 11.67 -12.62
C GLU A 191 7.14 10.42 -11.94
N VAL A 192 7.64 10.59 -10.73
CA VAL A 192 8.26 9.53 -9.92
C VAL A 192 7.69 9.50 -8.50
N MET A 193 6.38 9.77 -8.36
CA MET A 193 5.73 9.91 -7.06
C MET A 193 5.98 8.75 -6.09
N GLY A 194 6.20 7.53 -6.61
CA GLY A 194 6.50 6.34 -5.81
C GLY A 194 7.78 6.44 -4.96
N ILE A 195 8.68 7.40 -5.27
CA ILE A 195 9.90 7.67 -4.48
C ILE A 195 9.63 8.53 -3.21
N GLY A 196 8.40 9.00 -3.03
CA GLY A 196 8.00 9.79 -1.85
C GLY A 196 8.45 9.24 -0.50
N PRO A 197 8.38 7.91 -0.26
CA PRO A 197 8.87 7.31 0.98
C PRO A 197 10.33 7.62 1.32
N VAL A 198 11.21 7.78 0.33
CA VAL A 198 12.62 8.16 0.56
C VAL A 198 12.72 9.52 1.23
N ALA A 199 12.04 10.51 0.66
CA ALA A 199 12.09 11.88 1.18
C ALA A 199 11.44 12.00 2.56
N SER A 200 10.30 11.32 2.80
CA SER A 200 9.62 11.33 4.10
C SER A 200 10.42 10.60 5.17
N THR A 201 11.02 9.44 4.85
CA THR A 201 11.86 8.67 5.78
C THR A 201 13.12 9.44 6.17
N LYS A 202 13.81 10.07 5.21
CA LYS A 202 14.97 10.95 5.50
C LYS A 202 14.59 12.08 6.46
N LYS A 203 13.37 12.65 6.35
CA LYS A 203 12.86 13.65 7.31
C LYS A 203 12.58 13.06 8.70
N VAL A 204 12.05 11.83 8.78
CA VAL A 204 11.84 11.15 10.07
C VAL A 204 13.17 10.87 10.74
N MET A 205 14.14 10.32 10.02
CA MET A 205 15.48 10.07 10.53
C MET A 205 16.15 11.35 11.03
N ALA A 206 16.04 12.45 10.29
CA ALA A 206 16.56 13.74 10.72
C ALA A 206 15.88 14.29 11.99
N LYS A 207 14.59 14.03 12.20
CA LYS A 207 13.87 14.45 13.41
C LYS A 207 14.21 13.62 14.63
N THR A 208 14.46 12.33 14.44
CA THR A 208 14.67 11.36 15.55
C THR A 208 16.13 11.11 15.87
N GLY A 209 17.04 11.43 14.94
CA GLY A 209 18.44 11.05 15.02
C GLY A 209 18.70 9.57 14.69
N MET A 210 17.65 8.83 14.32
CA MET A 210 17.74 7.42 13.94
C MET A 210 18.33 7.24 12.54
N LYS A 211 18.91 6.09 12.32
CA LYS A 211 19.39 5.60 11.01
C LYS A 211 18.50 4.47 10.54
N ILE A 212 18.67 4.06 9.28
CA ILE A 212 17.84 2.97 8.72
C ILE A 212 18.09 1.63 9.43
N GLU A 213 19.30 1.41 9.92
CA GLU A 213 19.70 0.19 10.63
C GLU A 213 19.09 0.10 12.05
N ASP A 214 18.55 1.20 12.58
CA ASP A 214 17.91 1.23 13.89
C ASP A 214 16.45 0.74 13.85
N PHE A 215 15.90 0.48 12.65
CA PHE A 215 14.56 -0.08 12.48
C PHE A 215 14.63 -1.59 12.33
N ASP A 216 14.01 -2.32 13.25
CA ASP A 216 13.93 -3.79 13.19
C ASP A 216 13.00 -4.24 12.04
N ILE A 217 11.88 -3.52 11.85
CA ILE A 217 10.84 -3.81 10.84
C ILE A 217 10.47 -2.53 10.11
N ILE A 218 10.33 -2.65 8.81
CA ILE A 218 9.85 -1.60 7.91
C ILE A 218 8.68 -2.15 7.13
N GLU A 219 7.48 -1.61 7.36
CA GLU A 219 6.30 -1.91 6.57
C GLU A 219 6.12 -0.78 5.53
N ALA A 220 6.22 -1.14 4.26
CA ALA A 220 6.06 -0.21 3.15
C ALA A 220 5.11 -0.78 2.11
N ASN A 221 4.07 -0.02 1.75
CA ASN A 221 3.10 -0.45 0.75
C ASN A 221 3.78 -0.74 -0.59
N GLU A 222 3.53 -1.92 -1.14
CA GLU A 222 4.06 -2.39 -2.41
C GLU A 222 3.09 -2.07 -3.56
N ALA A 223 2.86 -0.77 -3.81
CA ALA A 223 2.00 -0.40 -4.95
C ALA A 223 2.54 -0.94 -6.27
N PHE A 224 3.88 -0.89 -6.43
CA PHE A 224 4.64 -1.49 -7.53
C PHE A 224 5.99 -1.98 -7.01
N ALA A 225 6.48 -3.11 -7.54
CA ALA A 225 7.83 -3.56 -7.23
C ALA A 225 8.89 -2.52 -7.60
N ALA A 226 8.68 -1.77 -8.68
CA ALA A 226 9.57 -0.69 -9.13
C ALA A 226 9.85 0.33 -8.01
N GLN A 227 8.79 0.86 -7.40
CA GLN A 227 8.92 1.84 -6.33
C GLN A 227 9.54 1.21 -5.08
N SER A 228 9.16 -0.02 -4.73
CA SER A 228 9.69 -0.71 -3.54
C SER A 228 11.18 -1.00 -3.65
N VAL A 229 11.64 -1.47 -4.81
CA VAL A 229 13.06 -1.72 -5.10
C VAL A 229 13.86 -0.41 -5.07
N ALA A 230 13.35 0.64 -5.72
CA ALA A 230 14.02 1.94 -5.74
C ALA A 230 14.14 2.55 -4.33
N VAL A 231 13.06 2.52 -3.54
CA VAL A 231 13.04 2.99 -2.15
C VAL A 231 14.03 2.19 -1.29
N GLY A 232 14.04 0.86 -1.44
CA GLY A 232 14.98 -0.01 -0.74
C GLY A 232 16.44 0.34 -1.03
N LYS A 233 16.79 0.52 -2.31
CA LYS A 233 18.14 0.93 -2.74
C LYS A 233 18.54 2.31 -2.21
N GLU A 234 17.65 3.30 -2.32
CA GLU A 234 17.91 4.69 -1.90
C GLU A 234 18.09 4.85 -0.38
N LEU A 235 17.41 4.05 0.41
CA LEU A 235 17.48 4.09 1.86
C LEU A 235 18.47 3.09 2.45
N GLY A 236 18.96 2.12 1.67
CA GLY A 236 19.83 1.06 2.16
C GLY A 236 19.09 0.04 3.01
N ILE A 237 17.82 -0.21 2.73
CA ILE A 237 16.99 -1.18 3.49
C ILE A 237 17.45 -2.62 3.17
N ASP A 238 17.64 -3.43 4.19
CA ASP A 238 17.78 -4.89 4.03
C ASP A 238 16.39 -5.49 3.69
N VAL A 239 16.12 -5.64 2.39
CA VAL A 239 14.83 -6.11 1.88
C VAL A 239 14.46 -7.51 2.40
N ASP A 240 15.45 -8.35 2.67
CA ASP A 240 15.20 -9.71 3.11
C ASP A 240 14.88 -9.80 4.61
N LYS A 241 15.45 -8.90 5.43
CA LYS A 241 15.29 -8.95 6.88
C LYS A 241 14.31 -7.91 7.45
N GLN A 242 14.34 -6.69 6.91
CA GLN A 242 13.60 -5.57 7.50
C GLN A 242 12.28 -5.29 6.80
N LEU A 243 12.24 -5.45 5.44
CA LEU A 243 11.10 -4.98 4.64
C LEU A 243 10.01 -6.04 4.56
N ASN A 244 8.79 -5.66 4.96
CA ASN A 244 7.58 -6.46 4.81
C ASN A 244 7.81 -7.94 5.17
N PRO A 245 8.08 -8.27 6.43
CA PRO A 245 8.53 -9.62 6.83
C PRO A 245 7.50 -10.71 6.51
N ASN A 246 6.23 -10.36 6.43
CA ASN A 246 5.11 -11.26 6.12
C ASN A 246 4.58 -11.11 4.69
N GLY A 247 5.35 -10.49 3.78
CA GLY A 247 4.88 -10.10 2.45
C GLY A 247 4.13 -8.77 2.47
N GLY A 248 3.78 -8.26 1.31
CA GLY A 248 3.11 -6.96 1.15
C GLY A 248 2.04 -6.97 0.07
N ALA A 249 1.66 -5.79 -0.43
CA ALA A 249 0.50 -5.61 -1.31
C ALA A 249 0.64 -6.21 -2.72
N ILE A 250 1.81 -6.67 -3.14
CA ILE A 250 1.99 -7.46 -4.37
C ILE A 250 1.49 -8.89 -4.17
N ALA A 251 1.68 -9.43 -2.97
CA ALA A 251 0.96 -10.60 -2.51
C ALA A 251 -0.17 -10.07 -1.62
N PRO A 252 -1.37 -9.74 -2.17
CA PRO A 252 -2.35 -9.00 -1.42
C PRO A 252 -2.70 -9.74 -0.13
N VAL A 253 -2.13 -9.21 0.95
CA VAL A 253 -2.41 -9.62 2.32
C VAL A 253 -3.35 -8.55 2.85
N SER A 254 -4.55 -8.93 3.21
CA SER A 254 -5.51 -8.02 3.85
C SER A 254 -4.99 -7.68 5.23
N TYR A 255 -4.67 -6.42 5.47
CA TYR A 255 -4.31 -5.91 6.79
C TYR A 255 -5.54 -5.40 7.51
#